data_72f68f2488bf1218b9f3b761fe264c0e
#
_entry.id   72f68f2488bf1218b9f3b761fe264c0e
#
_cell.length_a   1.000
_cell.length_b   1.000
_cell.length_c   1.000
_cell.angle_alpha   90.00
_cell.angle_beta   90.00
_cell.angle_gamma   90.00
#
_symmetry.space_group_name_H-M   'P 1'
#
loop_
_entity.id
_entity.type
_entity.pdbx_description
1 polymer ?
#
loop_
_entity_poly.entity_id
_entity_poly.type
_entity_poly.pdbx_seq_one_letter_code
_entity_poly.pdbx_strand_id
1 'polypeptide(L)'
;MLFRSFKVESHNHPSYVEPYQGAATGIGGIVRDIISMGARPVAVMDPLRFGAHDHPDTRRVLPGVVAGIGGYGNCLGLPNIGGEIVFDPCYQGNPLVNALCLGVLRHEDIHLASAKGVGNLVVLYGAKTGGDGIGGASILASETFEDGGPAKRPAVQVGDPFMEKLRSEE
;
A
#
# COMPACT_ATOMS: atom_id res chain seq x y z
N MET A 1 -2.10 28.39 -6.69
CA MET A 1 -2.35 27.37 -7.72
C MET A 1 -2.38 26.01 -7.06
N LEU A 2 -3.42 25.18 -7.32
CA LEU A 2 -3.48 23.83 -6.75
C LEU A 2 -2.65 22.87 -7.61
N PHE A 3 -1.81 22.09 -6.97
CA PHE A 3 -1.04 21.01 -7.56
C PHE A 3 -1.68 19.66 -7.24
N ARG A 4 -1.48 18.69 -8.10
CA ARG A 4 -1.95 17.32 -7.90
C ARG A 4 -0.75 16.40 -7.81
N SER A 5 -0.77 15.52 -6.82
CA SER A 5 0.21 14.47 -6.67
C SER A 5 -0.48 13.12 -6.70
N PHE A 6 0.16 12.14 -7.27
CA PHE A 6 -0.31 10.76 -7.21
C PHE A 6 0.87 9.80 -7.06
N LYS A 7 0.60 8.70 -6.41
CA LYS A 7 1.50 7.56 -6.31
C LYS A 7 0.75 6.31 -6.71
N VAL A 8 1.41 5.45 -7.46
CA VAL A 8 0.93 4.11 -7.77
C VAL A 8 2.01 3.09 -7.42
N GLU A 9 1.59 1.98 -6.87
CA GLU A 9 2.46 0.89 -6.46
C GLU A 9 1.70 -0.43 -6.56
N SER A 10 2.42 -1.54 -6.70
CA SER A 10 1.84 -2.88 -6.67
C SER A 10 2.37 -3.65 -5.46
N HIS A 11 1.46 -4.22 -4.68
CA HIS A 11 1.77 -4.93 -3.44
C HIS A 11 1.43 -6.43 -3.58
N ASN A 12 2.16 -7.13 -4.45
CA ASN A 12 1.83 -8.45 -4.97
C ASN A 12 2.05 -9.59 -3.97
N HIS A 13 3.32 -9.93 -3.71
CA HIS A 13 3.70 -11.05 -2.85
C HIS A 13 3.15 -10.95 -1.42
N PRO A 14 3.25 -9.79 -0.74
CA PRO A 14 2.63 -9.65 0.57
C PRO A 14 1.14 -9.95 0.56
N SER A 15 0.43 -9.51 -0.47
CA SER A 15 -1.01 -9.76 -0.62
C SER A 15 -1.32 -11.21 -0.99
N TYR A 16 -0.43 -11.92 -1.67
CA TYR A 16 -0.62 -13.34 -1.95
C TYR A 16 -0.50 -14.21 -0.70
N VAL A 17 0.46 -13.90 0.18
CA VAL A 17 0.72 -14.66 1.42
C VAL A 17 -0.26 -14.28 2.54
N GLU A 18 -0.40 -12.99 2.81
CA GLU A 18 -1.30 -12.41 3.82
C GLU A 18 -2.26 -11.40 3.17
N PRO A 19 -3.34 -11.86 2.54
CA PRO A 19 -4.14 -11.03 1.63
C PRO A 19 -4.67 -9.73 2.24
N TYR A 20 -5.24 -9.80 3.43
CA TYR A 20 -5.78 -8.62 4.12
C TYR A 20 -4.67 -7.63 4.46
N GLN A 21 -3.66 -8.10 5.16
CA GLN A 21 -2.60 -7.23 5.67
C GLN A 21 -1.69 -6.72 4.56
N GLY A 22 -1.39 -7.56 3.56
CA GLY A 22 -0.60 -7.18 2.41
C GLY A 22 -1.24 -6.05 1.61
N ALA A 23 -2.53 -6.16 1.33
CA ALA A 23 -3.29 -5.12 0.63
C ALA A 23 -3.45 -3.86 1.49
N ALA A 24 -3.72 -3.99 2.80
CA ALA A 24 -3.79 -2.86 3.72
C ALA A 24 -2.46 -2.08 3.77
N THR A 25 -1.33 -2.80 3.81
CA THR A 25 0.01 -2.17 3.76
C THR A 25 0.23 -1.43 2.44
N GLY A 26 -0.25 -1.97 1.33
CA GLY A 26 -0.19 -1.31 0.03
C GLY A 26 -0.89 0.05 0.04
N ILE A 27 -2.12 0.10 0.53
CA ILE A 27 -2.88 1.36 0.68
C ILE A 27 -2.15 2.33 1.61
N GLY A 28 -1.74 1.88 2.80
CA GLY A 28 -1.02 2.72 3.74
C GLY A 28 0.28 3.29 3.16
N GLY A 29 1.03 2.49 2.41
CA GLY A 29 2.28 2.90 1.77
C GLY A 29 2.09 4.04 0.78
N ILE A 30 1.13 3.92 -0.14
CA ILE A 30 0.88 4.98 -1.14
C ILE A 30 0.30 6.26 -0.53
N VAL A 31 -0.50 6.14 0.54
CA VAL A 31 -1.02 7.29 1.26
C VAL A 31 0.11 8.03 1.97
N ARG A 32 1.02 7.31 2.63
CA ARG A 32 2.20 7.92 3.27
C ARG A 32 3.10 8.66 2.27
N ASP A 33 3.27 8.12 1.08
CA ASP A 33 4.04 8.80 0.02
C ASP A 33 3.39 10.12 -0.38
N ILE A 34 2.08 10.18 -0.48
CA ILE A 34 1.33 11.41 -0.77
C ILE A 34 1.47 12.42 0.36
N ILE A 35 1.30 11.99 1.61
CA ILE A 35 1.44 12.85 2.80
C ILE A 35 2.87 13.40 2.90
N SER A 36 3.87 12.57 2.64
CA SER A 36 5.27 12.97 2.75
C SER A 36 5.66 14.08 1.78
N MET A 37 4.92 14.26 0.68
CA MET A 37 5.08 15.37 -0.25
C MET A 37 4.32 16.63 0.15
N GLY A 38 3.65 16.65 1.29
CA GLY A 38 2.80 17.75 1.73
C GLY A 38 1.40 17.74 1.11
N ALA A 39 1.03 16.69 0.38
CA ALA A 39 -0.27 16.60 -0.25
C ALA A 39 -1.31 15.95 0.67
N ARG A 40 -2.53 16.48 0.67
CA ARG A 40 -3.68 15.86 1.33
C ARG A 40 -4.24 14.75 0.43
N PRO A 41 -4.28 13.49 0.87
CA PRO A 41 -4.93 12.42 0.15
C PRO A 41 -6.43 12.70 -0.02
N VAL A 42 -6.98 12.45 -1.20
CA VAL A 42 -8.39 12.74 -1.51
C VAL A 42 -9.12 11.57 -2.15
N ALA A 43 -8.41 10.62 -2.74
CA ALA A 43 -9.02 9.45 -3.37
C ALA A 43 -8.01 8.33 -3.58
N VAL A 44 -8.50 7.11 -3.65
CA VAL A 44 -7.73 5.93 -4.03
C VAL A 44 -8.38 5.21 -5.21
N MET A 45 -7.60 4.41 -5.93
CA MET A 45 -8.03 3.53 -7.00
C MET A 45 -7.24 2.21 -6.95
N ASP A 46 -7.88 1.10 -7.26
CA ASP A 46 -7.26 -0.22 -7.14
C ASP A 46 -7.52 -1.09 -8.38
N PRO A 47 -6.71 -0.96 -9.45
CA PRO A 47 -6.79 -1.87 -10.60
C PRO A 47 -6.10 -3.19 -10.27
N LEU A 48 -6.90 -4.23 -10.04
CA LEU A 48 -6.45 -5.54 -9.55
C LEU A 48 -6.36 -6.57 -10.66
N ARG A 49 -5.37 -7.46 -10.56
CA ARG A 49 -5.17 -8.58 -11.50
C ARG A 49 -4.99 -9.87 -10.72
N PHE A 50 -5.78 -10.87 -11.06
CA PHE A 50 -5.74 -12.19 -10.43
C PHE A 50 -5.69 -13.29 -11.47
N GLY A 51 -5.28 -14.48 -11.07
CA GLY A 51 -5.41 -15.71 -11.84
C GLY A 51 -6.86 -16.05 -12.16
N ALA A 52 -7.12 -17.21 -12.77
CA ALA A 52 -8.47 -17.62 -13.12
C ALA A 52 -9.43 -17.50 -11.92
N HIS A 53 -10.63 -16.97 -12.15
CA HIS A 53 -11.60 -16.65 -11.10
C HIS A 53 -12.07 -17.87 -10.28
N ASP A 54 -12.05 -19.03 -10.89
CA ASP A 54 -12.44 -20.31 -10.29
C ASP A 54 -11.29 -21.07 -9.62
N HIS A 55 -10.06 -20.60 -9.78
CA HIS A 55 -8.89 -21.22 -9.16
C HIS A 55 -8.93 -21.07 -7.64
N PRO A 56 -8.57 -22.14 -6.87
CA PRO A 56 -8.58 -22.11 -5.42
C PRO A 56 -7.80 -20.95 -4.78
N ASP A 57 -6.62 -20.62 -5.32
CA ASP A 57 -5.81 -19.51 -4.84
C ASP A 57 -6.48 -18.17 -5.02
N THR A 58 -7.11 -17.93 -6.18
CA THR A 58 -7.83 -16.69 -6.44
C THR A 58 -9.00 -16.55 -5.45
N ARG A 59 -9.74 -17.63 -5.20
CA ARG A 59 -10.81 -17.65 -4.20
C ARG A 59 -10.31 -17.41 -2.77
N ARG A 60 -9.10 -17.85 -2.45
CA ARG A 60 -8.45 -17.60 -1.16
C ARG A 60 -8.00 -16.14 -1.01
N VAL A 61 -7.36 -15.59 -2.02
CA VAL A 61 -6.65 -14.31 -1.94
C VAL A 61 -7.57 -13.12 -2.14
N LEU A 62 -8.43 -13.15 -3.15
CA LEU A 62 -9.25 -12.01 -3.56
C LEU A 62 -10.11 -11.41 -2.44
N PRO A 63 -10.87 -12.20 -1.64
CA PRO A 63 -11.68 -11.62 -0.56
C PRO A 63 -10.85 -10.87 0.48
N GLY A 64 -9.69 -11.40 0.85
CA GLY A 64 -8.79 -10.78 1.80
C GLY A 64 -8.18 -9.49 1.28
N VAL A 65 -7.79 -9.45 0.00
CA VAL A 65 -7.28 -8.23 -0.66
C VAL A 65 -8.32 -7.13 -0.66
N VAL A 66 -9.55 -7.43 -1.11
CA VAL A 66 -10.64 -6.44 -1.13
C VAL A 66 -10.96 -5.93 0.27
N ALA A 67 -11.00 -6.83 1.26
CA ALA A 67 -11.24 -6.47 2.66
C ALA A 67 -10.09 -5.60 3.24
N GLY A 68 -8.84 -5.89 2.89
CA GLY A 68 -7.67 -5.13 3.33
C GLY A 68 -7.65 -3.71 2.78
N ILE A 69 -7.93 -3.56 1.49
CA ILE A 69 -8.08 -2.25 0.82
C ILE A 69 -9.19 -1.45 1.50
N GLY A 70 -10.37 -2.03 1.60
CA GLY A 70 -11.54 -1.36 2.20
C GLY A 70 -11.34 -1.03 3.67
N GLY A 71 -10.77 -1.94 4.46
CA GLY A 71 -10.53 -1.76 5.88
C GLY A 71 -9.58 -0.60 6.17
N TYR A 72 -8.48 -0.50 5.45
CA TYR A 72 -7.52 0.58 5.63
C TYR A 72 -8.05 1.92 5.09
N GLY A 73 -8.54 1.92 3.85
CA GLY A 73 -9.06 3.13 3.21
C GLY A 73 -10.25 3.74 3.94
N ASN A 74 -11.13 2.91 4.50
CA ASN A 74 -12.28 3.35 5.29
C ASN A 74 -11.85 4.09 6.57
N CYS A 75 -10.82 3.61 7.26
CA CYS A 75 -10.29 4.29 8.45
C CYS A 75 -9.70 5.67 8.11
N LEU A 76 -9.13 5.82 6.93
CA LEU A 76 -8.63 7.10 6.43
C LEU A 76 -9.74 8.04 5.93
N GLY A 77 -10.93 7.50 5.66
CA GLY A 77 -12.03 8.23 5.06
C GLY A 77 -11.77 8.61 3.59
N LEU A 78 -10.97 7.81 2.89
CA LEU A 78 -10.66 8.01 1.48
C LEU A 78 -11.63 7.20 0.61
N PRO A 79 -12.34 7.85 -0.34
CA PRO A 79 -13.18 7.13 -1.27
C PRO A 79 -12.33 6.36 -2.28
N ASN A 80 -12.70 5.11 -2.55
CA ASN A 80 -12.22 4.40 -3.72
C ASN A 80 -13.08 4.82 -4.92
N ILE A 81 -12.49 5.52 -5.88
CA ILE A 81 -13.20 6.15 -6.99
C ILE A 81 -13.07 5.39 -8.31
N GLY A 82 -12.35 4.28 -8.33
CA GLY A 82 -12.17 3.50 -9.54
C GLY A 82 -11.23 2.32 -9.37
N GLY A 83 -11.00 1.67 -10.48
CA GLY A 83 -10.28 0.42 -10.61
C GLY A 83 -11.14 -0.63 -11.28
N GLU A 84 -10.56 -1.76 -11.57
CA GLU A 84 -11.26 -2.93 -12.08
C GLU A 84 -10.58 -4.20 -11.58
N ILE A 85 -11.27 -5.32 -11.71
CA ILE A 85 -10.67 -6.63 -11.48
C ILE A 85 -10.61 -7.37 -12.82
N VAL A 86 -9.40 -7.80 -13.19
CA VAL A 86 -9.19 -8.63 -14.37
C VAL A 86 -8.67 -10.00 -13.94
N PHE A 87 -9.23 -11.04 -14.52
CA PHE A 87 -8.84 -12.42 -14.30
C PHE A 87 -8.13 -12.96 -15.55
N ASP A 88 -6.88 -13.37 -15.40
CA ASP A 88 -6.11 -14.01 -16.47
C ASP A 88 -5.16 -15.06 -15.86
N PRO A 89 -5.05 -16.25 -16.43
CA PRO A 89 -4.16 -17.29 -15.93
C PRO A 89 -2.70 -16.87 -15.76
N CYS A 90 -2.22 -15.86 -16.49
CA CYS A 90 -0.85 -15.36 -16.36
C CYS A 90 -0.55 -14.76 -14.98
N TYR A 91 -1.57 -14.35 -14.22
CA TYR A 91 -1.41 -13.82 -12.85
C TYR A 91 -1.57 -14.89 -11.77
N GLN A 92 -1.65 -16.17 -12.17
CA GLN A 92 -1.78 -17.24 -11.19
C GLN A 92 -0.55 -17.35 -10.31
N GLY A 93 -0.75 -17.35 -8.97
CA GLY A 93 0.35 -17.40 -8.00
C GLY A 93 1.07 -16.06 -7.75
N ASN A 94 0.87 -15.06 -8.63
CA ASN A 94 1.45 -13.73 -8.50
C ASN A 94 0.46 -12.65 -8.95
N PRO A 95 -0.58 -12.37 -8.16
CA PRO A 95 -1.56 -11.34 -8.48
C PRO A 95 -0.91 -9.95 -8.48
N LEU A 96 -1.46 -9.03 -9.26
CA LEU A 96 -1.09 -7.62 -9.17
C LEU A 96 -2.13 -6.90 -8.29
N VAL A 97 -1.70 -6.50 -7.12
CA VAL A 97 -2.51 -5.71 -6.18
C VAL A 97 -2.04 -4.26 -6.28
N ASN A 98 -2.52 -3.59 -7.32
CA ASN A 98 -2.15 -2.20 -7.56
C ASN A 98 -3.01 -1.28 -6.71
N ALA A 99 -2.36 -0.29 -6.15
CA ALA A 99 -3.02 0.78 -5.41
C ALA A 99 -2.50 2.13 -5.91
N LEU A 100 -3.41 3.06 -6.13
CA LEU A 100 -3.13 4.44 -6.49
C LEU A 100 -3.75 5.36 -5.46
N CYS A 101 -3.01 6.34 -4.99
CA CYS A 101 -3.54 7.44 -4.19
C CYS A 101 -3.35 8.75 -4.91
N LEU A 102 -4.39 9.58 -4.91
CA LEU A 102 -4.37 10.95 -5.40
C LEU A 102 -4.39 11.91 -4.23
N GLY A 103 -3.51 12.91 -4.27
CA GLY A 103 -3.47 14.01 -3.31
C GLY A 103 -3.53 15.37 -3.96
N VAL A 104 -3.88 16.37 -3.17
CA VAL A 104 -3.88 17.79 -3.56
C VAL A 104 -3.08 18.61 -2.59
N LEU A 105 -2.36 19.61 -3.10
CA LEU A 105 -1.57 20.54 -2.30
C LEU A 105 -1.48 21.89 -3.02
N ARG A 106 -1.05 22.93 -2.32
CA ARG A 106 -0.64 24.18 -2.98
C ARG A 106 0.78 24.02 -3.50
N HIS A 107 1.11 24.76 -4.55
CA HIS A 107 2.45 24.67 -5.13
C HIS A 107 3.55 25.03 -4.13
N GLU A 108 3.28 25.97 -3.25
CA GLU A 108 4.19 26.43 -2.17
C GLU A 108 4.38 25.39 -1.06
N ASP A 109 3.47 24.42 -0.93
CA ASP A 109 3.49 23.40 0.12
C ASP A 109 4.21 22.10 -0.31
N ILE A 110 4.85 22.10 -1.46
CA ILE A 110 5.58 20.92 -1.95
C ILE A 110 6.80 20.66 -1.07
N HIS A 111 6.82 19.51 -0.42
CA HIS A 111 7.96 19.03 0.35
C HIS A 111 8.78 18.03 -0.46
N LEU A 112 10.09 18.26 -0.49
CA LEU A 112 11.06 17.35 -1.09
C LEU A 112 11.84 16.63 0.00
N ALA A 113 12.08 15.34 -0.19
CA ALA A 113 12.89 14.54 0.72
C ALA A 113 14.35 15.04 0.71
N SER A 114 14.67 15.93 1.65
CA SER A 114 16.03 16.45 1.79
C SER A 114 16.31 16.90 3.22
N ALA A 115 17.41 16.43 3.79
CA ALA A 115 17.91 16.94 5.06
C ALA A 115 18.64 18.28 4.79
N LYS A 116 18.00 19.39 5.15
CA LYS A 116 18.53 20.75 4.96
C LYS A 116 18.57 21.51 6.28
N GLY A 117 19.51 22.45 6.38
CA GLY A 117 19.63 23.34 7.55
C GLY A 117 20.56 22.78 8.63
N VAL A 118 21.74 23.39 8.74
CA VAL A 118 22.68 23.06 9.82
C VAL A 118 22.04 23.39 11.16
N GLY A 119 22.00 22.43 12.07
CA GLY A 119 21.37 22.57 13.38
C GLY A 119 19.89 22.17 13.45
N ASN A 120 19.26 21.82 12.34
CA ASN A 120 17.92 21.26 12.36
C ASN A 120 17.91 19.85 12.98
N LEU A 121 16.81 19.52 13.65
CA LEU A 121 16.62 18.22 14.27
C LEU A 121 15.95 17.25 13.30
N VAL A 122 16.37 15.98 13.35
CA VAL A 122 15.65 14.87 12.74
C VAL A 122 14.73 14.27 13.78
N VAL A 123 13.41 14.32 13.53
CA VAL A 123 12.41 13.80 14.45
C VAL A 123 11.78 12.54 13.85
N LEU A 124 11.86 11.42 14.57
CA LEU A 124 11.13 10.20 14.28
C LEU A 124 9.85 10.18 15.11
N TYR A 125 8.71 10.12 14.44
CA TYR A 125 7.41 10.07 15.11
C TYR A 125 6.45 9.11 14.38
N GLY A 126 5.42 8.67 15.08
CA GLY A 126 4.38 7.80 14.54
C GLY A 126 4.08 6.59 15.40
N ALA A 127 3.19 5.73 14.91
CA ALA A 127 2.86 4.47 15.53
C ALA A 127 4.03 3.47 15.39
N LYS A 128 4.13 2.55 16.35
CA LYS A 128 5.03 1.40 16.23
C LYS A 128 4.45 0.45 15.19
N THR A 129 5.25 0.07 14.22
CA THR A 129 4.93 -1.03 13.30
C THR A 129 5.57 -2.33 13.78
N GLY A 130 5.04 -3.49 13.35
CA GLY A 130 5.65 -4.78 13.63
C GLY A 130 7.08 -4.86 13.08
N GLY A 131 7.94 -5.58 13.80
CA GLY A 131 9.33 -5.84 13.36
C GLY A 131 9.44 -6.96 12.32
N ASP A 132 8.33 -7.60 12.00
CA ASP A 132 8.30 -8.71 11.06
C ASP A 132 8.62 -8.19 9.66
N GLY A 133 9.75 -8.64 9.08
CA GLY A 133 10.23 -8.39 7.75
C GLY A 133 10.97 -7.11 7.46
N ILE A 134 11.65 -6.65 8.41
CA ILE A 134 12.71 -5.68 8.15
C ILE A 134 13.59 -6.23 7.01
N GLY A 135 13.56 -5.56 5.87
CA GLY A 135 14.27 -5.99 4.65
C GLY A 135 13.53 -7.00 3.76
N GLY A 136 12.36 -7.49 4.18
CA GLY A 136 11.64 -8.55 3.46
C GLY A 136 10.84 -8.10 2.25
N ALA A 137 10.27 -6.90 2.25
CA ALA A 137 9.37 -6.46 1.17
C ALA A 137 10.10 -6.34 -0.19
N SER A 138 11.34 -5.86 -0.21
CA SER A 138 12.15 -5.76 -1.43
C SER A 138 12.67 -7.11 -1.92
N ILE A 139 12.91 -8.04 -1.03
CA ILE A 139 13.36 -9.40 -1.35
C ILE A 139 12.17 -10.21 -1.87
N LEU A 140 11.00 -10.09 -1.24
CA LEU A 140 9.78 -10.81 -1.60
C LEU A 140 9.16 -10.33 -2.92
N ALA A 141 9.38 -9.12 -3.33
CA ALA A 141 8.86 -8.58 -4.58
C ALA A 141 9.40 -9.31 -5.84
N SER A 142 10.47 -10.07 -5.71
CA SER A 142 11.17 -10.73 -6.82
C SER A 142 11.24 -12.25 -6.70
N GLU A 143 10.76 -12.85 -5.61
CA GLU A 143 10.82 -14.31 -5.42
C GLU A 143 9.64 -15.02 -6.06
N THR A 144 9.93 -16.14 -6.72
CA THR A 144 8.95 -17.17 -7.08
C THR A 144 8.82 -18.15 -5.93
N PHE A 145 7.58 -18.44 -5.52
CA PHE A 145 7.33 -19.46 -4.52
C PHE A 145 7.38 -20.84 -5.17
N GLU A 146 8.40 -21.64 -4.81
CA GLU A 146 8.45 -23.06 -5.17
C GLU A 146 7.68 -23.84 -4.12
N ASP A 147 6.92 -24.84 -4.58
CA ASP A 147 6.19 -25.77 -3.70
C ASP A 147 7.17 -26.51 -2.77
N GLY A 148 7.03 -26.31 -1.45
CA GLY A 148 7.80 -27.01 -0.42
C GLY A 148 8.93 -26.21 0.23
N GLY A 149 9.12 -24.94 -0.09
CA GLY A 149 10.03 -24.03 0.63
C GLY A 149 9.50 -23.65 2.02
N PRO A 150 10.37 -23.26 2.99
CA PRO A 150 9.93 -22.79 4.28
C PRO A 150 8.98 -21.59 4.08
N ALA A 151 7.86 -21.58 4.82
CA ALA A 151 6.89 -20.50 4.78
C ALA A 151 7.56 -19.18 5.17
N LYS A 152 8.08 -18.45 4.18
CA LYS A 152 8.56 -17.09 4.35
C LYS A 152 7.33 -16.22 4.57
N ARG A 153 7.00 -15.95 5.82
CA ARG A 153 5.95 -14.97 6.12
C ARG A 153 6.46 -13.60 5.70
N PRO A 154 5.79 -12.92 4.76
CA PRO A 154 6.15 -11.55 4.49
C PRO A 154 5.88 -10.78 5.76
N ALA A 155 6.81 -9.98 6.09
CA ALA A 155 6.64 -8.96 7.06
C ALA A 155 5.67 -7.94 6.55
N VAL A 156 4.56 -7.96 7.10
CA VAL A 156 3.53 -6.99 6.81
C VAL A 156 3.67 -5.84 7.79
N GLN A 157 4.23 -4.77 7.31
CA GLN A 157 4.28 -3.51 8.05
C GLN A 157 2.93 -2.79 7.87
N VAL A 158 1.91 -3.29 8.55
CA VAL A 158 0.64 -2.55 8.61
C VAL A 158 0.85 -1.35 9.52
N GLY A 159 0.78 -0.14 8.95
CA GLY A 159 0.71 1.08 9.72
C GLY A 159 -0.61 1.19 10.47
N ASP A 160 -0.68 2.09 11.44
CA ASP A 160 -1.94 2.44 12.10
C ASP A 160 -2.69 3.48 11.24
N PRO A 161 -3.82 3.12 10.63
CA PRO A 161 -4.54 4.02 9.74
C PRO A 161 -5.11 5.25 10.47
N PHE A 162 -5.40 5.14 11.75
CA PHE A 162 -5.84 6.28 12.56
C PHE A 162 -4.72 7.32 12.73
N MET A 163 -3.53 6.87 13.08
CA MET A 163 -2.37 7.76 13.21
C MET A 163 -1.98 8.37 11.85
N GLU A 164 -2.16 7.64 10.78
CA GLU A 164 -1.93 8.15 9.42
C GLU A 164 -2.96 9.21 9.03
N LYS A 165 -4.22 9.01 9.42
CA LYS A 165 -5.30 10.00 9.24
C LYS A 165 -4.99 11.31 9.96
N LEU A 166 -4.60 11.25 11.23
CA LEU A 166 -4.25 12.45 12.01
C LEU A 166 -3.15 13.26 11.34
N ARG A 167 -2.13 12.61 10.80
CA ARG A 167 -1.04 13.30 10.10
C ARG A 167 -1.48 14.00 8.81
N SER A 168 -2.52 13.53 8.17
CA SER A 168 -3.02 14.15 6.94
C SER A 168 -3.82 15.43 7.20
N GLU A 169 -4.16 15.70 8.46
CA GLU A 169 -5.00 16.83 8.87
C GLU A 169 -4.22 17.94 9.59
N GLU A 170 -2.98 17.68 10.01
CA GLU A 170 -2.06 18.66 10.61
C GLU A 170 -1.23 19.39 9.53
#